data_2f6be98def68620f691be04f992b8a1c
#
_entry.id   2f6be98def68620f691be04f992b8a1c
#
_cell.length_a   1.000
_cell.length_b   1.000
_cell.length_c   1.000
_cell.angle_alpha   90.00
_cell.angle_beta   90.00
_cell.angle_gamma   90.00
#
_symmetry.space_group_name_H-M   'P 1'
#
loop_
_entity.id
_entity.type
_entity.pdbx_description
1 polymer ?
#
loop_
_entity_poly.entity_id
_entity_poly.type
_entity_poly.pdbx_seq_one_letter_code
_entity_poly.pdbx_strand_id
1 'polypeptide(L)'
;FFKNREITKIDTLLSLTGFSLVGGPAYNSSKEAENALSLLGVPYLAAHAIEFQNLSQWAKSDGGLSPVETTILVALPELDGATNPTVFGGRLGEEGGCSCCSEKRNGKEKSYDMVPCFERVNSLAEKTYNLVKLRKREVADKKVGIILYGFPPNAGAIGTAAYLSVFHSLFNTLKAMK
;
A
#
# COMPACT_ATOMS: atom_id res chain seq x y z
N PHE A 1 -18.47 -12.99 -7.49
CA PHE A 1 -19.03 -11.69 -7.13
C PHE A 1 -18.37 -10.56 -7.89
N PHE A 2 -17.05 -10.45 -7.89
CA PHE A 2 -16.28 -9.39 -8.57
C PHE A 2 -16.04 -9.61 -10.07
N LYS A 3 -16.40 -10.75 -10.61
CA LYS A 3 -16.34 -11.07 -12.04
C LYS A 3 -17.71 -11.42 -12.60
N ASN A 4 -17.92 -11.08 -13.87
CA ASN A 4 -19.02 -11.59 -14.65
C ASN A 4 -18.45 -12.29 -15.89
N ARG A 5 -18.48 -13.63 -15.90
CA ARG A 5 -17.78 -14.48 -16.88
C ARG A 5 -16.28 -14.17 -16.81
N GLU A 6 -15.66 -13.65 -17.87
CA GLU A 6 -14.24 -13.30 -17.95
C GLU A 6 -13.92 -11.84 -17.62
N ILE A 7 -14.95 -11.00 -17.44
CA ILE A 7 -14.77 -9.56 -17.25
C ILE A 7 -14.71 -9.23 -15.75
N THR A 8 -13.63 -8.63 -15.30
CA THR A 8 -13.50 -8.09 -13.94
C THR A 8 -14.37 -6.85 -13.80
N LYS A 9 -15.22 -6.82 -12.77
CA LYS A 9 -16.17 -5.71 -12.51
C LYS A 9 -15.58 -4.57 -11.68
N ILE A 10 -14.41 -4.76 -11.10
CA ILE A 10 -13.76 -3.77 -10.25
C ILE A 10 -12.46 -3.29 -10.89
N ASP A 11 -12.07 -2.07 -10.60
CA ASP A 11 -10.83 -1.47 -11.12
C ASP A 11 -9.66 -1.57 -10.14
N THR A 12 -9.93 -1.80 -8.86
CA THR A 12 -8.96 -1.98 -7.79
C THR A 12 -9.56 -2.77 -6.65
N LEU A 13 -8.72 -3.44 -5.89
CA LEU A 13 -9.06 -4.10 -4.62
C LEU A 13 -8.36 -3.35 -3.49
N LEU A 14 -9.13 -2.88 -2.52
CA LEU A 14 -8.62 -2.23 -1.32
C LEU A 14 -9.00 -3.06 -0.10
N SER A 15 -8.01 -3.64 0.56
CA SER A 15 -8.19 -4.32 1.85
C SER A 15 -8.04 -3.32 2.99
N LEU A 16 -9.01 -3.30 3.90
CA LEU A 16 -8.99 -2.50 5.12
C LEU A 16 -8.79 -3.38 6.38
N THR A 17 -8.52 -4.67 6.19
CA THR A 17 -8.45 -5.62 7.32
C THR A 17 -7.12 -5.57 8.05
N GLY A 18 -6.06 -5.04 7.44
CA GLY A 18 -4.72 -5.05 8.00
C GLY A 18 -4.07 -6.44 8.06
N PHE A 19 -4.66 -7.44 7.41
CA PHE A 19 -4.13 -8.81 7.38
C PHE A 19 -3.83 -9.25 5.96
N SER A 20 -2.83 -10.14 5.82
CA SER A 20 -2.59 -10.88 4.60
C SER A 20 -3.81 -11.74 4.24
N LEU A 21 -4.19 -11.75 2.98
CA LEU A 21 -5.27 -12.60 2.47
C LEU A 21 -4.78 -14.02 2.20
N VAL A 22 -3.49 -14.18 1.92
CA VAL A 22 -2.84 -15.46 1.57
C VAL A 22 -2.17 -16.10 2.79
N GLY A 23 -1.46 -15.30 3.59
CA GLY A 23 -0.66 -15.74 4.72
C GLY A 23 -1.26 -15.46 6.10
N GLY A 24 -2.57 -15.56 6.26
CA GLY A 24 -3.24 -15.31 7.54
C GLY A 24 -2.82 -16.26 8.68
N PRO A 25 -3.00 -15.86 9.94
CA PRO A 25 -2.53 -16.63 11.12
C PRO A 25 -3.35 -17.88 11.41
N ALA A 26 -4.52 -18.04 10.79
CA ALA A 26 -5.41 -19.18 10.95
C ALA A 26 -5.32 -20.14 9.74
N TYR A 27 -6.15 -21.18 9.74
CA TYR A 27 -6.30 -22.05 8.56
C TYR A 27 -6.63 -21.18 7.34
N ASN A 28 -5.80 -21.24 6.32
CA ASN A 28 -5.97 -20.49 5.10
C ASN A 28 -5.86 -21.41 3.87
N SER A 29 -6.57 -21.04 2.81
CA SER A 29 -6.43 -21.61 1.49
C SER A 29 -5.55 -20.70 0.63
N SER A 30 -4.26 -20.59 0.95
CA SER A 30 -3.34 -19.65 0.30
C SER A 30 -3.38 -19.76 -1.23
N LYS A 31 -3.40 -20.98 -1.77
CA LYS A 31 -3.46 -21.22 -3.20
C LYS A 31 -4.76 -20.71 -3.85
N GLU A 32 -5.88 -20.84 -3.17
CA GLU A 32 -7.18 -20.33 -3.65
C GLU A 32 -7.23 -18.81 -3.60
N ALA A 33 -6.71 -18.21 -2.53
CA ALA A 33 -6.60 -16.75 -2.39
C ALA A 33 -5.67 -16.15 -3.47
N GLU A 34 -4.50 -16.76 -3.69
CA GLU A 34 -3.56 -16.40 -4.74
C GLU A 34 -4.20 -16.47 -6.13
N ASN A 35 -4.88 -17.58 -6.43
CA ASN A 35 -5.60 -17.74 -7.69
C ASN A 35 -6.69 -16.68 -7.86
N ALA A 36 -7.45 -16.37 -6.81
CA ALA A 36 -8.50 -15.37 -6.86
C ALA A 36 -7.93 -13.97 -7.14
N LEU A 37 -6.84 -13.58 -6.47
CA LEU A 37 -6.16 -12.30 -6.69
C LEU A 37 -5.58 -12.21 -8.11
N SER A 38 -4.92 -13.26 -8.57
CA SER A 38 -4.38 -13.34 -9.94
C SER A 38 -5.46 -13.22 -11.01
N LEU A 39 -6.60 -13.89 -10.80
CA LEU A 39 -7.73 -13.82 -11.72
C LEU A 39 -8.40 -12.46 -11.75
N LEU A 40 -8.36 -11.68 -10.69
CA LEU A 40 -8.88 -10.32 -10.69
C LEU A 40 -8.06 -9.39 -11.58
N GLY A 41 -6.72 -9.54 -11.56
CA GLY A 41 -5.82 -8.75 -12.39
C GLY A 41 -5.94 -7.24 -12.19
N VAL A 42 -6.24 -6.79 -10.98
CA VAL A 42 -6.39 -5.37 -10.61
C VAL A 42 -5.35 -5.00 -9.54
N PRO A 43 -5.00 -3.71 -9.40
CA PRO A 43 -4.18 -3.26 -8.29
C PRO A 43 -4.78 -3.68 -6.95
N TYR A 44 -3.96 -4.25 -6.08
CA TYR A 44 -4.34 -4.64 -4.73
C TYR A 44 -3.59 -3.74 -3.74
N LEU A 45 -4.34 -2.97 -2.95
CA LEU A 45 -3.82 -2.08 -1.93
C LEU A 45 -4.14 -2.63 -0.54
N ALA A 46 -3.17 -2.54 0.37
CA ALA A 46 -3.38 -2.82 1.78
C ALA A 46 -3.43 -1.52 2.57
N ALA A 47 -4.54 -1.30 3.26
CA ALA A 47 -4.68 -0.21 4.19
C ALA A 47 -5.06 -0.76 5.57
N HIS A 48 -4.58 -0.11 6.63
CA HIS A 48 -4.68 -0.65 7.97
C HIS A 48 -4.92 0.43 9.02
N ALA A 49 -5.58 0.03 10.06
CA ALA A 49 -5.68 0.79 11.30
C ALA A 49 -4.58 0.31 12.26
N ILE A 50 -3.90 1.23 12.93
CA ILE A 50 -2.89 0.89 13.95
C ILE A 50 -3.55 0.59 15.29
N GLU A 51 -3.06 -0.48 15.95
CA GLU A 51 -3.60 -0.97 17.22
C GLU A 51 -2.54 -1.05 18.33
N PHE A 52 -1.26 -1.31 17.99
CA PHE A 52 -0.19 -1.46 18.97
C PHE A 52 0.28 -0.12 19.54
N GLN A 53 0.10 0.94 18.79
CA GLN A 53 0.24 2.32 19.23
C GLN A 53 -1.04 3.09 18.90
N ASN A 54 -1.27 4.21 19.55
CA ASN A 54 -2.40 5.08 19.22
C ASN A 54 -2.00 6.14 18.17
N LEU A 55 -3.00 6.82 17.61
CA LEU A 55 -2.78 7.84 16.57
C LEU A 55 -1.90 9.00 17.03
N SER A 56 -1.97 9.38 18.32
CA SER A 56 -1.14 10.46 18.86
C SER A 56 0.32 10.04 18.97
N GLN A 57 0.58 8.81 19.42
CA GLN A 57 1.92 8.23 19.50
C GLN A 57 2.54 8.10 18.10
N TRP A 58 1.79 7.52 17.17
CA TRP A 58 2.23 7.36 15.80
C TRP A 58 2.54 8.70 15.12
N ALA A 59 1.70 9.72 15.30
CA ALA A 59 1.89 11.04 14.71
C ALA A 59 3.14 11.76 15.24
N LYS A 60 3.60 11.43 16.45
CA LYS A 60 4.81 11.98 17.07
C LYS A 60 6.06 11.14 16.83
N SER A 61 5.91 9.95 16.27
CA SER A 61 7.01 9.01 16.06
C SER A 61 7.78 9.33 14.78
N ASP A 62 9.06 9.64 14.91
CA ASP A 62 9.96 9.79 13.76
C ASP A 62 10.17 8.45 13.01
N GLY A 63 10.03 7.33 13.71
CA GLY A 63 10.14 5.98 13.13
C GLY A 63 8.89 5.46 12.45
N GLY A 64 7.74 6.12 12.60
CA GLY A 64 6.47 5.70 12.05
C GLY A 64 5.92 4.44 12.70
N LEU A 65 5.71 3.37 11.92
CA LEU A 65 5.26 2.07 12.43
C LEU A 65 6.34 1.38 13.25
N SER A 66 5.94 0.69 14.31
CA SER A 66 6.83 -0.20 15.05
C SER A 66 7.29 -1.39 14.18
N PRO A 67 8.39 -2.08 14.53
CA PRO A 67 8.84 -3.25 13.77
C PRO A 67 7.76 -4.34 13.65
N VAL A 68 6.97 -4.56 14.70
CA VAL A 68 5.87 -5.53 14.71
C VAL A 68 4.76 -5.11 13.74
N GLU A 69 4.34 -3.84 13.81
CA GLU A 69 3.35 -3.29 12.89
C GLU A 69 3.84 -3.33 11.43
N THR A 70 5.09 -2.98 11.19
CA THR A 70 5.69 -3.06 9.85
C THR A 70 5.65 -4.48 9.31
N THR A 71 5.96 -5.48 10.14
CA THR A 71 5.90 -6.88 9.72
C THR A 71 4.49 -7.32 9.40
N ILE A 72 3.54 -7.07 10.30
CA ILE A 72 2.17 -7.61 10.16
C ILE A 72 1.37 -6.82 9.12
N LEU A 73 1.47 -5.49 9.13
CA LEU A 73 0.62 -4.61 8.35
C LEU A 73 1.19 -4.26 6.97
N VAL A 74 2.51 -4.43 6.78
CA VAL A 74 3.18 -4.09 5.53
C VAL A 74 3.80 -5.32 4.89
N ALA A 75 4.77 -5.96 5.55
CA ALA A 75 5.57 -7.01 4.93
C ALA A 75 4.75 -8.26 4.57
N LEU A 76 3.85 -8.71 5.45
CA LEU A 76 3.01 -9.87 5.15
C LEU A 76 2.02 -9.60 4.00
N PRO A 77 1.28 -8.48 3.94
CA PRO A 77 0.45 -8.15 2.78
C PRO A 77 1.24 -7.96 1.47
N GLU A 78 2.49 -7.48 1.53
CA GLU A 78 3.34 -7.39 0.34
C GLU A 78 3.66 -8.75 -0.26
N LEU A 79 3.80 -9.80 0.56
CA LEU A 79 3.95 -11.17 0.06
C LEU A 79 2.73 -11.67 -0.74
N ASP A 80 1.56 -11.13 -0.47
CA ASP A 80 0.33 -11.39 -1.22
C ASP A 80 0.23 -10.56 -2.52
N GLY A 81 1.20 -9.69 -2.79
CA GLY A 81 1.17 -8.74 -3.89
C GLY A 81 0.45 -7.43 -3.58
N ALA A 82 0.14 -7.16 -2.31
CA ALA A 82 -0.40 -5.85 -1.92
C ALA A 82 0.64 -4.74 -2.10
N THR A 83 0.18 -3.59 -2.55
CA THR A 83 1.02 -2.42 -2.78
C THR A 83 0.49 -1.21 -2.00
N ASN A 84 1.28 -0.15 -1.95
CA ASN A 84 0.89 1.12 -1.35
C ASN A 84 0.36 1.00 0.08
N PRO A 85 1.09 0.37 1.02
CA PRO A 85 0.65 0.23 2.39
C PRO A 85 0.35 1.62 2.98
N THR A 86 -0.84 1.77 3.56
CA THR A 86 -1.30 3.08 4.03
C THR A 86 -2.04 2.91 5.35
N VAL A 87 -1.59 3.62 6.38
CA VAL A 87 -2.36 3.80 7.61
C VAL A 87 -3.52 4.75 7.33
N PHE A 88 -4.75 4.35 7.60
CA PHE A 88 -5.93 5.19 7.41
C PHE A 88 -6.59 5.62 8.74
N GLY A 89 -6.21 4.99 9.84
CA GLY A 89 -6.78 5.25 11.15
C GLY A 89 -6.11 4.42 12.22
N GLY A 90 -6.69 4.41 13.40
CA GLY A 90 -6.17 3.63 14.53
C GLY A 90 -6.87 3.97 15.83
N ARG A 91 -6.34 3.46 16.93
CA ARG A 91 -6.80 3.75 18.26
C ARG A 91 -6.61 5.24 18.58
N LEU A 92 -7.66 5.89 19.09
CA LEU A 92 -7.66 7.33 19.32
C LEU A 92 -6.57 7.77 20.31
N GLY A 93 -6.47 7.10 21.45
CA GLY A 93 -5.59 7.49 22.57
C GLY A 93 -6.18 8.60 23.43
N GLU A 94 -5.61 8.79 24.63
CA GLU A 94 -6.06 9.79 25.59
C GLU A 94 -5.90 11.24 25.12
N GLU A 95 -4.91 11.49 24.26
CA GLU A 95 -4.62 12.82 23.70
C GLU A 95 -5.55 13.23 22.55
N GLY A 96 -6.60 12.43 22.24
CA GLY A 96 -7.56 12.77 21.21
C GLY A 96 -7.08 12.53 19.76
N GLY A 97 -6.02 11.74 19.58
CA GLY A 97 -5.48 11.35 18.27
C GLY A 97 -4.56 12.39 17.63
N CYS A 98 -4.48 12.40 16.31
CA CYS A 98 -3.64 13.32 15.57
C CYS A 98 -4.22 14.74 15.54
N SER A 99 -3.36 15.74 15.59
CA SER A 99 -3.73 17.18 15.58
C SER A 99 -4.55 17.57 14.34
N CYS A 100 -4.27 16.96 13.18
CA CYS A 100 -4.97 17.26 11.92
C CYS A 100 -6.47 16.87 11.91
N CYS A 101 -6.93 16.09 12.90
CA CYS A 101 -8.30 15.58 12.96
C CYS A 101 -9.05 16.04 14.21
N SER A 102 -8.37 16.62 15.18
CA SER A 102 -8.97 16.97 16.48
C SER A 102 -10.20 17.87 16.35
N GLU A 103 -10.14 18.88 15.48
CA GLU A 103 -11.25 19.80 15.24
C GLU A 103 -12.46 19.17 14.56
N LYS A 104 -12.27 18.06 13.86
CA LYS A 104 -13.33 17.36 13.12
C LYS A 104 -14.05 16.30 13.95
N ARG A 105 -13.60 16.07 15.17
CA ARG A 105 -14.19 15.07 16.08
C ARG A 105 -15.21 15.72 17.00
N ASN A 106 -16.28 14.97 17.26
CA ASN A 106 -17.39 15.45 18.08
C ASN A 106 -17.12 15.38 19.59
N GLY A 107 -15.94 14.92 19.99
CA GLY A 107 -15.56 14.75 21.39
C GLY A 107 -16.35 13.66 22.15
N LYS A 108 -17.05 12.79 21.40
CA LYS A 108 -17.80 11.65 21.97
C LYS A 108 -17.01 10.35 21.97
N GLU A 109 -15.95 10.31 21.18
CA GLU A 109 -15.09 9.15 21.00
C GLU A 109 -14.25 8.95 22.29
N LYS A 110 -14.09 7.69 22.67
CA LYS A 110 -13.28 7.29 23.80
C LYS A 110 -11.85 6.96 23.37
N SER A 111 -10.91 7.00 24.29
CA SER A 111 -9.49 6.78 24.04
C SER A 111 -9.17 5.43 23.36
N TYR A 112 -9.98 4.41 23.58
CA TYR A 112 -9.84 3.07 23.01
C TYR A 112 -10.59 2.87 21.68
N ASP A 113 -11.40 3.84 21.26
CA ASP A 113 -12.14 3.72 20.00
C ASP A 113 -11.19 3.74 18.81
N MET A 114 -11.52 2.91 17.81
CA MET A 114 -10.85 2.92 16.53
C MET A 114 -11.48 4.01 15.66
N VAL A 115 -10.67 4.96 15.23
CA VAL A 115 -11.14 6.14 14.49
C VAL A 115 -10.34 6.36 13.22
N PRO A 116 -10.95 6.92 12.17
CA PRO A 116 -10.21 7.30 10.98
C PRO A 116 -9.36 8.55 11.24
N CYS A 117 -8.23 8.64 10.55
CA CYS A 117 -7.50 9.88 10.36
C CYS A 117 -7.93 10.48 9.02
N PHE A 118 -8.65 11.61 9.04
CA PHE A 118 -9.25 12.19 7.83
C PHE A 118 -8.23 12.54 6.75
N GLU A 119 -7.06 13.02 7.15
CA GLU A 119 -5.95 13.30 6.23
C GLU A 119 -5.46 12.02 5.54
N ARG A 120 -5.28 10.94 6.30
CA ARG A 120 -4.84 9.66 5.76
C ARG A 120 -5.89 9.00 4.88
N VAL A 121 -7.16 9.10 5.25
CA VAL A 121 -8.28 8.61 4.43
C VAL A 121 -8.31 9.34 3.08
N ASN A 122 -8.16 10.66 3.07
CA ASN A 122 -8.10 11.43 1.84
C ASN A 122 -6.88 11.01 0.97
N SER A 123 -5.72 10.89 1.58
CA SER A 123 -4.51 10.41 0.88
C SER A 123 -4.69 9.01 0.28
N LEU A 124 -5.35 8.10 1.00
CA LEU A 124 -5.68 6.76 0.51
C LEU A 124 -6.65 6.81 -0.67
N ALA A 125 -7.69 7.65 -0.57
CA ALA A 125 -8.66 7.84 -1.65
C ALA A 125 -8.01 8.40 -2.91
N GLU A 126 -7.13 9.40 -2.79
CA GLU A 126 -6.38 9.97 -3.90
C GLU A 126 -5.43 8.97 -4.55
N LYS A 127 -4.70 8.18 -3.76
CA LYS A 127 -3.83 7.11 -4.27
C LYS A 127 -4.64 6.09 -5.07
N THR A 128 -5.75 5.64 -4.50
CA THR A 128 -6.65 4.68 -5.14
C THR A 128 -7.19 5.22 -6.46
N TYR A 129 -7.69 6.45 -6.45
CA TYR A 129 -8.18 7.14 -7.66
C TYR A 129 -7.12 7.25 -8.74
N ASN A 130 -5.90 7.64 -8.37
CA ASN A 130 -4.79 7.79 -9.31
C ASN A 130 -4.36 6.46 -9.94
N LEU A 131 -4.38 5.37 -9.18
CA LEU A 131 -4.10 4.02 -9.70
C LEU A 131 -5.17 3.56 -10.69
N VAL A 132 -6.44 3.78 -10.37
CA VAL A 132 -7.56 3.48 -11.30
C VAL A 132 -7.43 4.32 -12.57
N LYS A 133 -7.16 5.62 -12.44
CA LYS A 133 -6.97 6.53 -13.57
C LYS A 133 -5.78 6.12 -14.43
N LEU A 134 -4.66 5.73 -13.83
CA LEU A 134 -3.49 5.24 -14.55
C LEU A 134 -3.80 3.96 -15.33
N ARG A 135 -4.55 3.04 -14.72
CA ARG A 135 -4.96 1.79 -15.36
C ARG A 135 -5.84 2.03 -16.59
N LYS A 136 -6.79 2.98 -16.51
CA LYS A 136 -7.72 3.31 -17.60
C LYS A 136 -7.13 4.22 -18.69
N ARG A 137 -5.93 4.78 -18.45
CA ARG A 137 -5.29 5.65 -19.42
C ARG A 137 -4.77 4.84 -20.60
N GLU A 138 -4.92 5.38 -21.80
CA GLU A 138 -4.32 4.81 -23.01
C GLU A 138 -2.80 4.70 -22.87
N VAL A 139 -2.22 3.64 -23.45
CA VAL A 139 -0.78 3.34 -23.29
C VAL A 139 0.07 4.49 -23.81
N ALA A 140 -0.31 5.09 -24.94
CA ALA A 140 0.41 6.21 -25.55
C ALA A 140 0.47 7.47 -24.67
N ASP A 141 -0.50 7.62 -23.75
CA ASP A 141 -0.59 8.77 -22.85
C ASP A 141 0.11 8.55 -21.51
N LYS A 142 0.63 7.34 -21.27
CA LYS A 142 1.35 7.01 -20.03
C LYS A 142 2.74 7.62 -20.07
N LYS A 143 3.09 8.34 -18.99
CA LYS A 143 4.42 8.88 -18.79
C LYS A 143 5.14 8.02 -17.77
N VAL A 144 6.31 7.50 -18.14
CA VAL A 144 7.11 6.61 -17.30
C VAL A 144 8.40 7.33 -16.92
N GLY A 145 8.69 7.35 -15.62
CA GLY A 145 9.98 7.77 -15.09
C GLY A 145 10.79 6.55 -14.66
N ILE A 146 12.03 6.45 -15.08
CA ILE A 146 12.94 5.37 -14.67
C ILE A 146 14.06 5.99 -13.85
N ILE A 147 14.21 5.55 -12.61
CA ILE A 147 15.27 6.00 -11.71
C ILE A 147 16.36 4.94 -11.69
N LEU A 148 17.56 5.31 -12.13
CA LEU A 148 18.74 4.47 -12.02
C LEU A 148 19.47 4.79 -10.71
N TYR A 149 19.62 3.78 -9.89
CA TYR A 149 20.32 3.90 -8.62
C TYR A 149 21.84 3.72 -8.85
N GLY A 150 22.64 4.48 -8.13
CA GLY A 150 24.10 4.37 -8.13
C GLY A 150 24.63 4.29 -6.69
N PHE A 151 25.37 3.22 -6.36
CA PHE A 151 26.03 3.08 -5.06
C PHE A 151 27.44 2.48 -5.24
N PRO A 152 28.49 3.11 -4.66
CA PRO A 152 28.51 4.40 -3.99
C PRO A 152 28.19 5.58 -4.90
N PRO A 153 27.76 6.76 -4.36
CA PRO A 153 27.28 7.89 -5.15
C PRO A 153 28.43 8.60 -5.88
N ASN A 154 28.82 8.06 -7.03
CA ASN A 154 29.77 8.66 -7.95
C ASN A 154 29.42 8.31 -9.40
N ALA A 155 29.95 9.06 -10.36
CA ALA A 155 29.63 8.90 -11.77
C ALA A 155 29.97 7.50 -12.33
N GLY A 156 31.00 6.84 -11.81
CA GLY A 156 31.40 5.50 -12.22
C GLY A 156 30.50 4.39 -11.67
N ALA A 157 29.66 4.69 -10.71
CA ALA A 157 28.79 3.71 -10.06
C ALA A 157 27.32 3.76 -10.54
N ILE A 158 27.03 4.57 -11.57
CA ILE A 158 25.66 4.68 -12.12
C ILE A 158 25.20 3.33 -12.64
N GLY A 159 24.03 2.90 -12.18
CA GLY A 159 23.43 1.63 -12.59
C GLY A 159 24.11 0.40 -11.97
N THR A 160 24.87 0.53 -10.90
CA THR A 160 25.41 -0.62 -10.17
C THR A 160 24.35 -1.24 -9.26
N ALA A 161 24.15 -2.54 -9.42
CA ALA A 161 23.34 -3.34 -8.51
C ALA A 161 23.93 -4.75 -8.47
N ALA A 162 24.05 -5.32 -7.26
CA ALA A 162 24.62 -6.66 -7.10
C ALA A 162 23.82 -7.69 -7.91
N TYR A 163 24.50 -8.49 -8.70
CA TYR A 163 23.95 -9.58 -9.51
C TYR A 163 22.93 -9.15 -10.60
N LEU A 164 22.77 -7.86 -10.86
CA LEU A 164 21.86 -7.36 -11.88
C LEU A 164 22.62 -6.64 -12.99
N SER A 165 22.39 -7.05 -14.24
CA SER A 165 22.86 -6.32 -15.42
C SER A 165 21.91 -5.16 -15.71
N VAL A 166 22.12 -4.02 -15.03
CA VAL A 166 21.18 -2.89 -15.02
C VAL A 166 20.92 -2.33 -16.41
N PHE A 167 21.97 -2.09 -17.20
CA PHE A 167 21.81 -1.53 -18.55
C PHE A 167 21.13 -2.50 -19.51
N HIS A 168 21.44 -3.79 -19.41
CA HIS A 168 20.75 -4.80 -20.22
C HIS A 168 19.26 -4.93 -19.84
N SER A 169 18.96 -4.90 -18.55
CA SER A 169 17.59 -4.91 -18.04
C SER A 169 16.82 -3.66 -18.47
N LEU A 170 17.45 -2.49 -18.40
CA LEU A 170 16.88 -1.23 -18.91
C LEU A 170 16.56 -1.31 -20.40
N PHE A 171 17.52 -1.79 -21.22
CA PHE A 171 17.31 -1.97 -22.65
C PHE A 171 16.13 -2.90 -22.95
N ASN A 172 16.06 -4.06 -22.27
CA ASN A 172 14.97 -5.01 -22.44
C ASN A 172 13.62 -4.42 -22.00
N THR A 173 13.60 -3.65 -20.91
CA THR A 173 12.40 -2.95 -20.45
C THR A 173 11.90 -1.95 -21.48
N LEU A 174 12.79 -1.08 -21.97
CA LEU A 174 12.45 -0.08 -23.00
C LEU A 174 11.99 -0.73 -24.31
N LYS A 175 12.60 -1.86 -24.69
CA LYS A 175 12.18 -2.64 -25.85
C LYS A 175 10.79 -3.24 -25.69
N ALA A 176 10.45 -3.72 -24.48
CA ALA A 176 9.12 -4.28 -24.17
C ALA A 176 8.03 -3.22 -24.07
N MET A 177 8.39 -1.97 -23.80
CA MET A 177 7.45 -0.84 -23.72
C MET A 177 7.13 -0.21 -25.09
N LYS A 178 7.86 -0.55 -26.16
CA LYS A 178 7.64 -0.09 -27.53
C LYS A 178 6.58 -0.90 -28.23
#